data_055669146e26aa0472347aaca70bf335
#
_entry.id   055669146e26aa0472347aaca70bf335
#
_cell.length_a   1.000
_cell.length_b   1.000
_cell.length_c   1.000
_cell.angle_alpha   90.00
_cell.angle_beta   90.00
_cell.angle_gamma   90.00
#
_symmetry.space_group_name_H-M   'P 1'
#
loop_
_entity.id
_entity.type
_entity.pdbx_description
1 polymer ?
#
loop_
_entity_poly.entity_id
_entity_poly.type
_entity_poly.pdbx_seq_one_letter_code
_entity_poly.pdbx_strand_id
1 'polypeptide(L)'
;MVDCKWFSLKVTTGKENSVKEFIEDKKAEFGITDEIKDVYISIKKKIDIVEGKKKIKEKNEYSGYIFINADMDDQKVIDLLKITPNLFGYKYSSAKTGLSDHPLSHQDIDKLFGKTKTNEPQNENYLVGDIVKIINGPFSNFEGKIISIDKKNQSMGLNVSIFSRDTQIEVLFADVEKI
;
A
#
# COMPACT_ATOMS: atom_id res chain seq x y z
N MET A 1 18.70 -4.86 -20.40
CA MET A 1 18.20 -5.14 -19.03
C MET A 1 17.06 -4.18 -18.79
N VAL A 2 15.87 -4.65 -18.52
CA VAL A 2 14.70 -3.80 -18.32
C VAL A 2 14.81 -3.17 -16.93
N ASP A 3 14.91 -1.85 -16.83
CA ASP A 3 15.05 -1.11 -15.56
C ASP A 3 13.71 -0.48 -15.16
N CYS A 4 12.79 -1.31 -14.69
CA CYS A 4 11.48 -0.84 -14.25
C CYS A 4 11.55 -0.09 -12.94
N LYS A 5 11.02 1.12 -12.93
CA LYS A 5 10.87 1.97 -11.74
C LYS A 5 9.43 2.42 -11.58
N TRP A 6 9.08 2.84 -10.37
CA TRP A 6 7.76 3.37 -10.10
C TRP A 6 7.65 4.86 -10.47
N PHE A 7 6.60 5.19 -11.21
CA PHE A 7 6.28 6.56 -11.59
C PHE A 7 4.83 6.87 -11.26
N SER A 8 4.54 8.13 -10.99
CA SER A 8 3.17 8.62 -10.86
C SER A 8 2.71 9.23 -12.17
N LEU A 9 1.51 8.89 -12.61
CA LEU A 9 0.89 9.41 -13.82
C LEU A 9 -0.41 10.12 -13.46
N LYS A 10 -0.60 11.32 -13.97
CA LYS A 10 -1.83 12.08 -13.79
C LYS A 10 -2.88 11.64 -14.79
N VAL A 11 -4.07 11.32 -14.29
CA VAL A 11 -5.22 10.89 -15.09
C VAL A 11 -6.47 11.72 -14.75
N THR A 12 -7.48 11.62 -15.59
CA THR A 12 -8.78 12.22 -15.28
C THR A 12 -9.37 11.57 -14.04
N THR A 13 -9.73 12.37 -13.04
CA THR A 13 -10.36 11.90 -11.80
C THR A 13 -11.63 11.10 -12.11
N GLY A 14 -11.73 9.90 -11.55
CA GLY A 14 -12.81 8.95 -11.78
C GLY A 14 -12.61 8.05 -13.01
N LYS A 15 -11.51 8.20 -13.73
CA LYS A 15 -11.13 7.35 -14.88
C LYS A 15 -9.90 6.49 -14.62
N GLU A 16 -9.44 6.45 -13.38
CA GLU A 16 -8.24 5.72 -12.97
C GLU A 16 -8.31 4.24 -13.35
N ASN A 17 -9.44 3.58 -13.06
CA ASN A 17 -9.64 2.17 -13.40
C ASN A 17 -9.65 1.95 -14.92
N SER A 18 -10.33 2.80 -15.67
CA SER A 18 -10.38 2.69 -17.14
C SER A 18 -9.00 2.87 -17.78
N VAL A 19 -8.17 3.76 -17.24
CA VAL A 19 -6.79 3.95 -17.69
C VAL A 19 -5.93 2.72 -17.36
N LYS A 20 -6.07 2.19 -16.14
CA LYS A 20 -5.38 0.96 -15.74
C LYS A 20 -5.73 -0.20 -16.65
N GLU A 21 -7.02 -0.47 -16.85
CA GLU A 21 -7.51 -1.55 -17.72
C GLU A 21 -6.98 -1.40 -19.15
N PHE A 22 -7.02 -0.18 -19.69
CA PHE A 22 -6.51 0.09 -21.03
C PHE A 22 -5.01 -0.25 -21.17
N ILE A 23 -4.19 0.15 -20.18
CA ILE A 23 -2.75 -0.15 -20.19
C ILE A 23 -2.52 -1.65 -20.04
N GLU A 24 -3.25 -2.31 -19.15
CA GLU A 24 -3.13 -3.76 -18.91
C GLU A 24 -3.49 -4.57 -20.17
N ASP A 25 -4.55 -4.19 -20.87
CA ASP A 25 -4.99 -4.86 -22.09
C ASP A 25 -3.99 -4.63 -23.26
N LYS A 26 -3.52 -3.41 -23.39
CA LYS A 26 -2.66 -3.02 -24.51
C LYS A 26 -1.20 -3.42 -24.33
N LYS A 27 -0.70 -3.60 -23.12
CA LYS A 27 0.70 -4.00 -22.91
C LYS A 27 1.04 -5.34 -23.59
N ALA A 28 0.09 -6.27 -23.63
CA ALA A 28 0.25 -7.55 -24.34
C ALA A 28 0.25 -7.36 -25.86
N GLU A 29 -0.61 -6.48 -26.38
CA GLU A 29 -0.69 -6.16 -27.81
C GLU A 29 0.58 -5.46 -28.31
N PHE A 30 1.17 -4.59 -27.51
CA PHE A 30 2.43 -3.91 -27.82
C PHE A 30 3.68 -4.79 -27.58
N GLY A 31 3.51 -5.96 -26.95
CA GLY A 31 4.61 -6.86 -26.61
C GLY A 31 5.57 -6.29 -25.57
N ILE A 32 5.05 -5.54 -24.60
CA ILE A 32 5.80 -4.83 -23.55
C ILE A 32 5.38 -5.26 -22.15
N THR A 33 5.10 -6.54 -21.99
CA THR A 33 4.70 -7.12 -20.70
C THR A 33 5.84 -7.13 -19.68
N ASP A 34 7.07 -7.18 -20.15
CA ASP A 34 8.27 -7.15 -19.28
C ASP A 34 8.67 -5.70 -18.93
N GLU A 35 8.38 -4.76 -19.83
CA GLU A 35 8.66 -3.34 -19.65
C GLU A 35 7.62 -2.63 -18.79
N ILE A 36 6.40 -3.16 -18.69
CA ILE A 36 5.36 -2.70 -17.76
C ILE A 36 5.01 -3.84 -16.82
N LYS A 37 5.56 -3.81 -15.62
CA LYS A 37 5.36 -4.87 -14.62
C LYS A 37 4.02 -4.74 -13.90
N ASP A 38 3.64 -3.53 -13.51
CA ASP A 38 2.43 -3.33 -12.72
C ASP A 38 1.84 -1.92 -12.90
N VAL A 39 0.52 -1.83 -12.75
CA VAL A 39 -0.22 -0.56 -12.70
C VAL A 39 -1.07 -0.56 -11.44
N TYR A 40 -0.82 0.38 -10.54
CA TYR A 40 -1.41 0.44 -9.22
C TYR A 40 -2.27 1.68 -9.02
N ILE A 41 -3.41 1.49 -8.35
CA ILE A 41 -4.30 2.56 -7.89
C ILE A 41 -4.41 2.42 -6.37
N SER A 42 -4.11 3.49 -5.64
CA SER A 42 -4.16 3.47 -4.19
C SER A 42 -5.60 3.56 -3.68
N ILE A 43 -6.23 2.43 -3.46
CA ILE A 43 -7.60 2.34 -2.96
C ILE A 43 -7.58 1.98 -1.49
N LYS A 44 -8.09 2.87 -0.64
CA LYS A 44 -8.36 2.56 0.78
C LYS A 44 -9.81 2.15 0.95
N LYS A 45 -10.01 1.03 1.60
CA LYS A 45 -11.34 0.58 2.04
C LYS A 45 -11.67 1.25 3.37
N LYS A 46 -12.70 2.06 3.37
CA LYS A 46 -13.28 2.66 4.58
C LYS A 46 -14.53 1.87 4.94
N ILE A 47 -14.59 1.39 6.18
CA ILE A 47 -15.80 0.74 6.69
C ILE A 47 -16.61 1.82 7.39
N ASP A 48 -17.73 2.20 6.79
CA ASP A 48 -18.72 3.07 7.42
C ASP A 48 -19.84 2.19 7.99
N ILE A 49 -20.21 2.42 9.24
CA ILE A 49 -21.37 1.77 9.86
C ILE A 49 -22.56 2.73 9.71
N VAL A 50 -23.46 2.40 8.81
CA VAL A 50 -24.70 3.17 8.62
C VAL A 50 -25.86 2.27 8.98
N GLU A 51 -26.69 2.68 9.93
CA GLU A 51 -27.87 1.94 10.41
C GLU A 51 -27.57 0.48 10.82
N GLY A 52 -26.44 0.24 11.50
CA GLY A 52 -26.04 -1.09 11.96
C GLY A 52 -25.54 -2.04 10.87
N LYS A 53 -25.49 -1.59 9.61
CA LYS A 53 -24.93 -2.34 8.48
C LYS A 53 -23.54 -1.82 8.11
N LYS A 54 -22.57 -2.72 8.01
CA LYS A 54 -21.24 -2.39 7.52
C LYS A 54 -21.32 -2.09 6.01
N LYS A 55 -21.10 -0.84 5.62
CA LYS A 55 -20.87 -0.47 4.21
C LYS A 55 -19.38 -0.25 3.99
N ILE A 56 -18.82 -1.02 3.08
CA ILE A 56 -17.43 -0.82 2.64
C ILE A 56 -17.48 0.23 1.53
N LYS A 57 -16.88 1.39 1.79
CA LYS A 57 -16.63 2.40 0.76
C LYS A 57 -15.18 2.34 0.34
N GLU A 58 -14.96 2.14 -0.94
CA GLU A 58 -13.65 2.26 -1.53
C GLU A 58 -13.39 3.72 -1.89
N LYS A 59 -12.33 4.28 -1.38
CA LYS A 59 -11.90 5.64 -1.69
C LYS A 59 -10.49 5.59 -2.26
N ASN A 60 -10.34 6.16 -3.47
CA ASN A 60 -9.01 6.40 -4.01
C ASN A 60 -8.32 7.49 -3.18
N GLU A 61 -7.19 7.15 -2.56
CA GLU A 61 -6.43 8.08 -1.72
C GLU A 61 -5.80 9.20 -2.54
N TYR A 62 -5.38 8.88 -3.75
CA TYR A 62 -4.77 9.82 -4.70
C TYR A 62 -5.62 9.93 -5.96
N SER A 63 -6.85 10.46 -5.82
CA SER A 63 -7.76 10.67 -6.95
C SER A 63 -7.09 11.49 -8.05
N GLY A 64 -7.19 11.02 -9.29
CA GLY A 64 -6.54 11.63 -10.45
C GLY A 64 -5.09 11.21 -10.66
N TYR A 65 -4.62 10.17 -9.95
CA TYR A 65 -3.30 9.59 -10.14
C TYR A 65 -3.36 8.07 -10.20
N ILE A 66 -2.53 7.49 -11.06
CA ILE A 66 -2.17 6.08 -11.07
C ILE A 66 -0.65 5.95 -10.95
N PHE A 67 -0.21 4.80 -10.52
CA PHE A 67 1.19 4.49 -10.35
C PHE A 67 1.57 3.33 -11.25
N ILE A 68 2.65 3.48 -11.99
CA ILE A 68 3.12 2.47 -12.94
C ILE A 68 4.54 2.05 -12.60
N ASN A 69 4.77 0.74 -12.62
CA ASN A 69 6.12 0.17 -12.56
C ASN A 69 6.54 -0.21 -13.98
N ALA A 70 7.31 0.64 -14.61
CA ALA A 70 7.67 0.48 -16.01
C ALA A 70 9.07 1.02 -16.33
N ASP A 71 9.60 0.55 -17.45
CA ASP A 71 10.79 1.10 -18.07
C ASP A 71 10.36 2.28 -18.97
N MET A 72 10.49 3.49 -18.43
CA MET A 72 10.08 4.72 -19.13
C MET A 72 11.09 5.17 -20.19
N ASP A 73 12.23 4.49 -20.33
CA ASP A 73 13.19 4.72 -21.40
C ASP A 73 12.84 3.93 -22.67
N ASP A 74 11.97 2.93 -22.55
CA ASP A 74 11.47 2.18 -23.70
C ASP A 74 10.47 3.00 -24.53
N GLN A 75 10.74 3.12 -25.84
CA GLN A 75 9.91 3.91 -26.75
C GLN A 75 8.49 3.36 -26.91
N LYS A 76 8.32 2.04 -26.84
CA LYS A 76 6.99 1.42 -26.96
C LYS A 76 6.12 1.70 -25.74
N VAL A 77 6.73 1.77 -24.55
CA VAL A 77 6.04 2.19 -23.31
C VAL A 77 5.55 3.62 -23.46
N ILE A 78 6.40 4.52 -23.94
CA ILE A 78 6.05 5.93 -24.19
C ILE A 78 4.92 6.02 -25.22
N ASP A 79 4.99 5.26 -26.31
CA ASP A 79 3.99 5.29 -27.35
C ASP A 79 2.64 4.75 -26.87
N LEU A 80 2.62 3.70 -26.05
CA LEU A 80 1.40 3.23 -25.40
C LEU A 80 0.79 4.29 -24.48
N LEU A 81 1.60 4.95 -23.66
CA LEU A 81 1.11 6.01 -22.78
C LEU A 81 0.56 7.22 -23.56
N LYS A 82 1.12 7.56 -24.72
CA LYS A 82 0.62 8.63 -25.59
C LYS A 82 -0.79 8.37 -26.12
N ILE A 83 -1.10 7.12 -26.47
CA ILE A 83 -2.41 6.75 -27.00
C ILE A 83 -3.44 6.44 -25.91
N THR A 84 -3.00 6.35 -24.65
CA THR A 84 -3.89 6.05 -23.52
C THR A 84 -4.84 7.22 -23.26
N PRO A 85 -6.16 7.02 -23.38
CA PRO A 85 -7.13 8.09 -23.15
C PRO A 85 -7.17 8.49 -21.67
N ASN A 86 -7.49 9.75 -21.40
CA ASN A 86 -7.59 10.32 -20.05
C ASN A 86 -6.28 10.31 -19.24
N LEU A 87 -5.16 10.05 -19.87
CA LEU A 87 -3.84 10.15 -19.27
C LEU A 87 -3.20 11.48 -19.66
N PHE A 88 -2.76 12.20 -18.62
CA PHE A 88 -2.01 13.45 -18.77
C PHE A 88 -0.62 13.23 -18.17
N GLY A 89 0.43 13.76 -18.81
CA GLY A 89 1.73 13.80 -18.16
C GLY A 89 2.56 12.54 -18.23
N TYR A 90 2.59 11.94 -19.39
CA TYR A 90 3.62 10.99 -19.80
C TYR A 90 4.84 11.68 -20.45
N LYS A 91 4.77 13.00 -20.63
CA LYS A 91 5.88 13.73 -21.22
C LYS A 91 6.93 14.03 -20.17
N TYR A 92 8.05 13.37 -20.34
CA TYR A 92 9.34 13.94 -19.98
C TYR A 92 9.40 15.36 -20.52
N SER A 93 9.40 16.27 -19.71
CA SER A 93 9.94 17.60 -19.83
C SER A 93 9.00 18.70 -19.39
N SER A 94 9.62 19.46 -18.63
CA SER A 94 9.46 20.81 -18.16
C SER A 94 8.53 21.03 -16.98
N ALA A 95 9.12 21.64 -16.04
CA ALA A 95 8.74 22.28 -14.77
C ALA A 95 7.33 22.93 -14.64
N LYS A 96 6.42 22.66 -15.57
CA LYS A 96 5.08 23.29 -15.59
C LYS A 96 3.91 22.34 -15.29
N THR A 97 4.12 21.04 -15.22
CA THR A 97 3.00 20.08 -15.08
C THR A 97 2.95 19.31 -13.76
N GLY A 98 3.83 19.61 -12.81
CA GLY A 98 3.76 18.99 -11.45
C GLY A 98 3.93 17.48 -11.42
N LEU A 99 4.41 16.87 -12.51
CA LEU A 99 4.78 15.48 -12.57
C LEU A 99 6.27 15.37 -12.31
N SER A 100 6.58 14.53 -11.36
CA SER A 100 7.95 14.16 -11.03
C SER A 100 8.58 13.50 -12.28
N ASP A 101 9.53 14.18 -12.91
CA ASP A 101 10.37 13.62 -13.97
C ASP A 101 11.28 12.50 -13.43
N HIS A 102 11.16 12.21 -12.16
CA HIS A 102 11.96 11.23 -11.44
C HIS A 102 11.12 10.07 -10.97
N PRO A 103 11.69 8.86 -10.96
CA PRO A 103 11.04 7.72 -10.34
C PRO A 103 10.75 8.03 -8.87
N LEU A 104 9.67 7.43 -8.37
CA LEU A 104 9.29 7.56 -6.96
C LEU A 104 10.42 7.07 -6.06
N SER A 105 10.67 7.81 -5.00
CA SER A 105 11.64 7.39 -3.99
C SER A 105 11.13 6.16 -3.23
N HIS A 106 12.03 5.41 -2.60
CA HIS A 106 11.65 4.29 -1.74
C HIS A 106 10.64 4.70 -0.66
N GLN A 107 10.78 5.92 -0.11
CA GLN A 107 9.86 6.45 0.90
C GLN A 107 8.46 6.72 0.32
N ASP A 108 8.37 7.18 -0.93
CA ASP A 108 7.09 7.42 -1.59
C ASP A 108 6.41 6.10 -1.96
N ILE A 109 7.18 5.13 -2.43
CA ILE A 109 6.71 3.77 -2.67
C ILE A 109 6.19 3.15 -1.38
N ASP A 110 6.91 3.31 -0.29
CA ASP A 110 6.52 2.82 1.03
C ASP A 110 5.21 3.46 1.53
N LYS A 111 5.00 4.74 1.25
CA LYS A 111 3.74 5.42 1.54
C LYS A 111 2.59 4.97 0.66
N LEU A 112 2.86 4.74 -0.64
CA LEU A 112 1.87 4.32 -1.63
C LEU A 112 1.32 2.93 -1.39
N PHE A 113 2.21 1.98 -1.15
CA PHE A 113 1.82 0.59 -0.90
C PHE A 113 1.35 0.39 0.52
N GLY A 114 1.16 1.58 1.27
CA GLY A 114 1.01 1.43 2.67
C GLY A 114 2.02 0.39 3.17
N LYS A 115 3.25 0.79 3.28
CA LYS A 115 3.98 0.52 4.51
C LYS A 115 3.50 1.57 5.56
N THR A 116 2.22 1.72 5.76
CA THR A 116 1.62 0.86 6.79
C THR A 116 2.40 -0.40 6.70
N LYS A 117 3.40 -0.53 7.60
CA LYS A 117 3.86 -1.86 7.97
C LYS A 117 2.72 -2.78 7.56
N THR A 118 2.71 -3.22 6.28
CA THR A 118 1.94 -4.35 5.88
C THR A 118 2.56 -5.35 6.78
N ASN A 119 1.82 -5.65 7.82
CA ASN A 119 1.85 -6.92 8.39
C ASN A 119 1.53 -7.90 7.24
N GLU A 120 2.43 -8.01 6.26
CA GLU A 120 2.91 -9.34 6.02
C GLU A 120 3.21 -9.79 7.43
N PRO A 121 2.56 -10.84 7.92
CA PRO A 121 3.01 -11.41 9.15
C PRO A 121 4.50 -11.56 8.89
N GLN A 122 5.31 -10.59 9.37
CA GLN A 122 6.68 -10.91 9.62
C GLN A 122 6.46 -12.19 10.40
N ASN A 123 6.88 -13.30 9.79
CA ASN A 123 7.09 -14.54 10.50
C ASN A 123 8.20 -14.25 11.52
N GLU A 124 8.04 -13.17 12.25
CA GLU A 124 8.61 -13.03 13.57
C GLU A 124 7.90 -14.12 14.32
N ASN A 125 8.65 -15.19 14.51
CA ASN A 125 8.20 -16.29 15.34
C ASN A 125 7.99 -15.73 16.73
N TYR A 126 6.83 -15.09 16.96
CA TYR A 126 6.38 -14.74 18.28
C TYR A 126 6.21 -16.04 19.05
N LEU A 127 6.91 -16.15 20.14
CA LEU A 127 6.81 -17.28 21.04
C LEU A 127 6.08 -16.85 22.31
N VAL A 128 5.30 -17.76 22.85
CA VAL A 128 4.74 -17.56 24.19
C VAL A 128 5.90 -17.35 25.17
N GLY A 129 5.88 -16.22 25.87
CA GLY A 129 6.96 -15.81 26.76
C GLY A 129 7.81 -14.63 26.26
N ASP A 130 7.73 -14.28 24.96
CA ASP A 130 8.39 -13.09 24.43
C ASP A 130 7.79 -11.81 25.00
N ILE A 131 8.61 -10.76 25.08
CA ILE A 131 8.18 -9.42 25.46
C ILE A 131 8.00 -8.59 24.20
N VAL A 132 6.84 -7.94 24.11
CA VAL A 132 6.48 -7.06 23.01
C VAL A 132 6.00 -5.72 23.52
N LYS A 133 6.20 -4.67 22.73
CA LYS A 133 5.71 -3.34 22.98
C LYS A 133 4.46 -3.07 22.14
N ILE A 134 3.41 -2.56 22.78
CA ILE A 134 2.19 -2.17 22.07
C ILE A 134 2.42 -0.81 21.43
N ILE A 135 2.24 -0.72 20.10
CA ILE A 135 2.47 0.49 19.32
C ILE A 135 1.19 1.24 18.97
N ASN A 136 0.04 0.56 18.97
CA ASN A 136 -1.26 1.14 18.65
C ASN A 136 -2.32 0.79 19.69
N GLY A 137 -3.39 1.59 19.74
CA GLY A 137 -4.55 1.35 20.59
C GLY A 137 -4.47 2.04 21.96
N PRO A 138 -5.45 1.76 22.85
CA PRO A 138 -5.55 2.40 24.15
C PRO A 138 -4.40 2.05 25.11
N PHE A 139 -3.65 1.00 24.81
CA PHE A 139 -2.52 0.53 25.59
C PHE A 139 -1.17 0.75 24.91
N SER A 140 -1.12 1.70 23.95
CA SER A 140 0.12 2.05 23.27
C SER A 140 1.20 2.50 24.27
N ASN A 141 2.46 2.12 23.97
CA ASN A 141 3.64 2.32 24.82
C ASN A 141 3.75 1.43 26.07
N PHE A 142 2.80 0.53 26.32
CA PHE A 142 2.97 -0.49 27.35
C PHE A 142 3.71 -1.70 26.77
N GLU A 143 4.46 -2.36 27.64
CA GLU A 143 5.12 -3.61 27.32
C GLU A 143 4.32 -4.78 27.93
N GLY A 144 4.23 -5.86 27.17
CA GLY A 144 3.50 -7.05 27.62
C GLY A 144 4.22 -8.33 27.25
N LYS A 145 4.03 -9.34 28.10
CA LYS A 145 4.53 -10.70 27.83
C LYS A 145 3.46 -11.50 27.11
N ILE A 146 3.84 -12.17 26.04
CA ILE A 146 2.94 -13.02 25.25
C ILE A 146 2.55 -14.25 26.10
N ILE A 147 1.26 -14.43 26.31
CA ILE A 147 0.70 -15.59 27.04
C ILE A 147 -0.02 -16.57 26.10
N SER A 148 -0.54 -16.08 24.97
CA SER A 148 -1.19 -16.91 23.96
C SER A 148 -1.05 -16.30 22.58
N ILE A 149 -1.12 -17.15 21.54
CA ILE A 149 -1.01 -16.72 20.14
C ILE A 149 -2.11 -17.40 19.35
N ASP A 150 -2.97 -16.61 18.70
CA ASP A 150 -3.98 -17.09 17.75
C ASP A 150 -3.58 -16.69 16.32
N LYS A 151 -2.99 -17.64 15.62
CA LYS A 151 -2.54 -17.45 14.22
C LYS A 151 -3.70 -17.29 13.22
N LYS A 152 -4.90 -17.81 13.56
CA LYS A 152 -6.06 -17.71 12.66
C LYS A 152 -6.64 -16.31 12.64
N ASN A 153 -6.73 -15.70 13.81
CA ASN A 153 -7.26 -14.34 13.97
C ASN A 153 -6.17 -13.28 13.94
N GLN A 154 -4.89 -13.66 13.78
CA GLN A 154 -3.73 -12.77 13.82
C GLN A 154 -3.70 -11.93 15.11
N SER A 155 -4.11 -12.53 16.22
CA SER A 155 -4.15 -11.91 17.53
C SER A 155 -3.26 -12.65 18.54
N MET A 156 -2.89 -11.98 19.59
CA MET A 156 -2.15 -12.54 20.70
C MET A 156 -2.67 -12.01 22.03
N GLY A 157 -2.66 -12.87 23.03
CA GLY A 157 -2.92 -12.49 24.41
C GLY A 157 -1.62 -12.01 25.07
N LEU A 158 -1.66 -10.82 25.65
CA LEU A 158 -0.56 -10.23 26.39
C LEU A 158 -0.91 -10.06 27.85
N ASN A 159 0.05 -10.33 28.73
CA ASN A 159 0.00 -9.90 30.11
C ASN A 159 0.76 -8.59 30.25
N VAL A 160 0.03 -7.51 30.48
CA VAL A 160 0.56 -6.15 30.60
C VAL A 160 0.41 -5.67 32.03
N SER A 161 1.48 -5.14 32.60
CA SER A 161 1.42 -4.53 33.94
C SER A 161 0.96 -3.06 33.81
N ILE A 162 -0.29 -2.82 34.20
CA ILE A 162 -0.90 -1.49 34.18
C ILE A 162 -1.15 -1.06 35.62
N PHE A 163 -0.52 0.06 36.06
CA PHE A 163 -0.63 0.59 37.42
C PHE A 163 -0.37 -0.48 38.54
N SER A 164 0.70 -1.27 38.35
CA SER A 164 1.06 -2.37 39.29
C SER A 164 0.02 -3.49 39.36
N ARG A 165 -0.83 -3.65 38.39
CA ARG A 165 -1.75 -4.75 38.20
C ARG A 165 -1.50 -5.46 36.88
N ASP A 166 -1.36 -6.77 36.94
CA ASP A 166 -1.23 -7.58 35.75
C ASP A 166 -2.59 -7.74 35.08
N THR A 167 -2.72 -7.27 33.86
CA THR A 167 -3.96 -7.30 33.10
C THR A 167 -3.73 -8.07 31.81
N GLN A 168 -4.61 -9.02 31.52
CA GLN A 168 -4.58 -9.75 30.25
C GLN A 168 -5.39 -9.00 29.22
N ILE A 169 -4.76 -8.69 28.09
CA ILE A 169 -5.39 -8.02 26.94
C ILE A 169 -5.13 -8.81 25.67
N GLU A 170 -6.04 -8.72 24.73
CA GLU A 170 -5.88 -9.28 23.39
C GLU A 170 -5.57 -8.15 22.41
N VAL A 171 -4.53 -8.33 21.61
CA VAL A 171 -4.07 -7.36 20.61
C VAL A 171 -3.79 -8.07 19.29
N LEU A 172 -3.88 -7.33 18.20
CA LEU A 172 -3.51 -7.85 16.89
C LEU A 172 -1.98 -7.87 16.74
N PHE A 173 -1.44 -8.78 15.95
CA PHE A 173 -0.01 -8.81 15.62
C PHE A 173 0.47 -7.46 15.06
N ALA A 174 -0.43 -6.77 14.37
CA ALA A 174 -0.25 -5.45 13.80
C ALA A 174 0.05 -4.34 14.81
N ASP A 175 -0.41 -4.51 16.02
CA ASP A 175 -0.39 -3.47 17.04
C ASP A 175 0.76 -3.62 18.02
N VAL A 176 1.67 -4.57 17.77
CA VAL A 176 2.81 -4.88 18.65
C VAL A 176 4.12 -4.93 17.86
N GLU A 177 5.20 -4.60 18.54
CA GLU A 177 6.58 -4.68 18.05
C GLU A 177 7.42 -5.50 19.04
N LYS A 178 8.25 -6.41 18.53
CA LYS A 178 9.16 -7.18 19.37
C LYS A 178 10.30 -6.30 19.86
N ILE A 179 10.57 -6.37 21.16
CA ILE A 179 11.69 -5.65 21.79
C ILE A 179 12.96 -6.51 21.71
#